data_28be4e129d686449660866ba7409c67f
#
_entry.id   28be4e129d686449660866ba7409c67f
#
_cell.length_a   1.000
_cell.length_b   1.000
_cell.length_c   1.000
_cell.angle_alpha   90.00
_cell.angle_beta   90.00
_cell.angle_gamma   90.00
#
_symmetry.space_group_name_H-M   'P 1'
#
loop_
_entity.id
_entity.type
_entity.pdbx_description
1 polymer ?
#
loop_
_entity_poly.entity_id
_entity_poly.type
_entity_poly.pdbx_seq_one_letter_code
_entity_poly.pdbx_strand_id
1 'polypeptide(L)'
;MDINKHRYYLTQILLAIFRHPELCKLLAFKGGTSLMLFHDLTRFSTDFDFTLLDATKSKYVYKELHRLLLKFGTIDDEAMKFYGLILVLNYGKDERMLKVEVSNREYPNHYEIRSLLGTDIRVMTLPDMFAHKLCALGERITPRDIYDVWFFLQKRTAINEEIVRMRTNMSVSEYAQQCANKVREYSSRILMQGIGDVLMDNQSKNFARKQPIPETASALELFATYPLLA
;
A
#
# COMPACT_ATOMS: atom_id res chain seq x y z
N MET A 1 -9.84 -1.26 18.11
CA MET A 1 -10.30 -0.69 16.83
C MET A 1 -11.52 -1.46 16.34
N ASP A 2 -12.60 -0.78 16.08
CA ASP A 2 -13.75 -1.35 15.36
C ASP A 2 -13.45 -1.36 13.85
N ILE A 3 -13.24 -2.55 13.28
CA ILE A 3 -12.89 -2.73 11.86
C ILE A 3 -14.01 -2.21 10.93
N ASN A 4 -15.29 -2.41 11.31
CA ASN A 4 -16.41 -1.99 10.46
C ASN A 4 -16.53 -0.47 10.45
N LYS A 5 -16.37 0.16 11.59
CA LYS A 5 -16.35 1.63 11.72
C LYS A 5 -15.16 2.22 10.95
N HIS A 6 -13.97 1.65 11.11
CA HIS A 6 -12.78 2.12 10.38
C HIS A 6 -12.97 1.99 8.86
N ARG A 7 -13.49 0.84 8.38
CA ARG A 7 -13.81 0.63 6.96
C ARG A 7 -14.83 1.63 6.43
N TYR A 8 -15.83 1.97 7.24
CA TYR A 8 -16.79 3.01 6.89
C TYR A 8 -16.10 4.36 6.65
N TYR A 9 -15.25 4.81 7.58
CA TYR A 9 -14.51 6.07 7.42
C TYR A 9 -13.55 6.02 6.23
N LEU A 10 -12.80 4.93 6.04
CA LEU A 10 -11.99 4.74 4.84
C LEU A 10 -12.82 4.93 3.56
N THR A 11 -13.98 4.28 3.47
CA THR A 11 -14.83 4.38 2.29
C THR A 11 -15.33 5.81 2.07
N GLN A 12 -15.90 6.45 3.11
CA GLN A 12 -16.47 7.80 2.99
C GLN A 12 -15.42 8.85 2.63
N ILE A 13 -14.24 8.78 3.24
CA ILE A 13 -13.14 9.71 2.96
C ILE A 13 -12.59 9.52 1.55
N LEU A 14 -12.39 8.27 1.11
CA LEU A 14 -11.93 7.98 -0.26
C LEU A 14 -12.90 8.53 -1.31
N LEU A 15 -14.21 8.29 -1.11
CA LEU A 15 -15.24 8.85 -1.99
C LEU A 15 -15.25 10.38 -1.98
N ALA A 16 -15.09 11.00 -0.81
CA ALA A 16 -15.04 12.47 -0.72
C ALA A 16 -13.82 13.04 -1.44
N ILE A 17 -12.65 12.40 -1.37
CA ILE A 17 -11.44 12.79 -2.09
C ILE A 17 -11.67 12.72 -3.62
N PHE A 18 -12.19 11.59 -4.12
CA PHE A 18 -12.37 11.42 -5.57
C PHE A 18 -13.62 12.09 -6.16
N ARG A 19 -14.56 12.53 -5.33
CA ARG A 19 -15.66 13.44 -5.73
C ARG A 19 -15.24 14.90 -5.71
N HIS A 20 -14.10 15.22 -5.12
CA HIS A 20 -13.58 16.60 -5.14
C HIS A 20 -13.03 16.93 -6.54
N PRO A 21 -13.50 18.02 -7.20
CA PRO A 21 -13.25 18.29 -8.62
C PRO A 21 -11.77 18.42 -9.00
N GLU A 22 -10.93 18.84 -8.07
CA GLU A 22 -9.49 18.99 -8.31
C GLU A 22 -8.64 17.87 -7.72
N LEU A 23 -8.97 17.36 -6.51
CA LEU A 23 -8.19 16.27 -5.90
C LEU A 23 -8.23 15.00 -6.75
N CYS A 24 -9.36 14.67 -7.38
CA CYS A 24 -9.49 13.51 -8.26
C CYS A 24 -8.57 13.55 -9.49
N LYS A 25 -8.19 14.77 -9.92
CA LYS A 25 -7.24 14.96 -11.04
C LYS A 25 -5.79 14.85 -10.61
N LEU A 26 -5.49 15.21 -9.36
CA LEU A 26 -4.15 15.38 -8.82
C LEU A 26 -3.64 14.17 -8.04
N LEU A 27 -4.53 13.26 -7.64
CA LEU A 27 -4.20 12.11 -6.81
C LEU A 27 -4.44 10.78 -7.52
N ALA A 28 -3.54 9.84 -7.28
CA ALA A 28 -3.74 8.44 -7.63
C ALA A 28 -3.58 7.56 -6.38
N PHE A 29 -4.56 6.70 -6.15
CA PHE A 29 -4.64 5.85 -4.98
C PHE A 29 -3.77 4.61 -5.13
N LYS A 30 -3.04 4.24 -4.07
CA LYS A 30 -2.14 3.10 -4.04
C LYS A 30 -2.09 2.44 -2.66
N GLY A 31 -1.15 1.53 -2.47
CA GLY A 31 -0.84 0.96 -1.16
C GLY A 31 -1.80 -0.15 -0.71
N GLY A 32 -1.69 -0.52 0.57
CA GLY A 32 -2.42 -1.65 1.13
C GLY A 32 -3.94 -1.50 1.10
N THR A 33 -4.45 -0.29 1.30
CA THR A 33 -5.90 -0.03 1.28
C THR A 33 -6.47 -0.11 -0.13
N SER A 34 -5.70 0.32 -1.14
CA SER A 34 -6.06 0.11 -2.55
C SER A 34 -6.11 -1.38 -2.90
N LEU A 35 -5.11 -2.15 -2.48
CA LEU A 35 -5.11 -3.62 -2.67
C LEU A 35 -6.30 -4.29 -1.98
N MET A 36 -6.65 -3.85 -0.77
CA MET A 36 -7.79 -4.38 -0.01
C MET A 36 -9.14 -4.07 -0.68
N LEU A 37 -9.32 -2.85 -1.20
CA LEU A 37 -10.61 -2.42 -1.76
C LEU A 37 -10.85 -2.90 -3.19
N PHE A 38 -9.79 -3.09 -4.00
CA PHE A 38 -9.91 -3.33 -5.43
C PHE A 38 -9.30 -4.65 -5.93
N HIS A 39 -8.51 -5.33 -5.09
CA HIS A 39 -7.71 -6.48 -5.53
C HIS A 39 -7.75 -7.66 -4.56
N ASP A 40 -8.69 -7.67 -3.60
CA ASP A 40 -8.94 -8.77 -2.65
C ASP A 40 -7.76 -9.08 -1.72
N LEU A 41 -6.97 -8.07 -1.34
CA LEU A 41 -5.97 -8.26 -0.29
C LEU A 41 -6.67 -8.68 1.01
N THR A 42 -6.32 -9.84 1.54
CA THR A 42 -7.03 -10.48 2.64
C THR A 42 -6.60 -10.01 4.04
N ARG A 43 -5.61 -9.13 4.14
CA ARG A 43 -5.33 -8.40 5.38
C ARG A 43 -6.00 -7.02 5.40
N PHE A 44 -6.40 -6.57 6.57
CA PHE A 44 -6.92 -5.23 6.76
C PHE A 44 -5.81 -4.17 6.60
N SER A 45 -6.15 -3.07 5.96
CA SER A 45 -5.28 -1.91 5.81
C SER A 45 -5.98 -0.67 6.37
N THR A 46 -5.24 0.18 7.07
CA THR A 46 -5.78 1.25 7.92
C THR A 46 -5.48 2.65 7.42
N ASP A 47 -4.58 2.79 6.47
CA ASP A 47 -4.04 4.08 6.06
C ASP A 47 -4.29 4.33 4.57
N PHE A 48 -4.29 5.58 4.16
CA PHE A 48 -4.33 5.95 2.76
C PHE A 48 -2.94 6.32 2.26
N ASP A 49 -2.59 5.73 1.12
CA ASP A 49 -1.41 6.08 0.36
C ASP A 49 -1.81 6.60 -1.03
N PHE A 50 -1.33 7.78 -1.39
CA PHE A 50 -1.54 8.37 -2.70
C PHE A 50 -0.22 8.74 -3.37
N THR A 51 -0.25 8.84 -4.70
CA THR A 51 0.76 9.54 -5.49
C THR A 51 0.21 10.88 -5.92
N LEU A 52 0.98 11.94 -5.74
CA LEU A 52 0.71 13.26 -6.30
C LEU A 52 1.17 13.26 -7.76
N LEU A 53 0.25 13.55 -8.68
CA LEU A 53 0.51 13.50 -10.13
C LEU A 53 1.20 14.77 -10.66
N ASP A 54 1.09 15.87 -9.93
CA ASP A 54 1.74 17.15 -10.22
C ASP A 54 2.37 17.69 -8.93
N ALA A 55 3.68 17.53 -8.79
CA ALA A 55 4.45 17.95 -7.61
C ALA A 55 4.31 19.46 -7.32
N THR A 56 4.06 20.30 -8.33
CA THR A 56 3.86 21.75 -8.16
C THR A 56 2.62 22.09 -7.35
N LYS A 57 1.65 21.18 -7.28
CA LYS A 57 0.37 21.32 -6.57
C LYS A 57 0.41 20.85 -5.12
N SER A 58 1.57 20.46 -4.59
CA SER A 58 1.70 19.90 -3.24
C SER A 58 1.05 20.75 -2.14
N LYS A 59 1.31 22.07 -2.12
CA LYS A 59 0.69 22.99 -1.15
C LYS A 59 -0.83 23.12 -1.32
N TYR A 60 -1.32 23.09 -2.54
CA TYR A 60 -2.75 23.13 -2.83
C TYR A 60 -3.42 21.84 -2.34
N VAL A 61 -2.89 20.68 -2.69
CA VAL A 61 -3.40 19.36 -2.28
C VAL A 61 -3.41 19.25 -0.75
N TYR A 62 -2.35 19.69 -0.07
CA TYR A 62 -2.31 19.73 1.38
C TYR A 62 -3.50 20.52 1.97
N LYS A 63 -3.74 21.76 1.51
CA LYS A 63 -4.83 22.59 2.01
C LYS A 63 -6.21 21.98 1.78
N GLU A 64 -6.45 21.42 0.59
CA GLU A 64 -7.74 20.84 0.26
C GLU A 64 -7.99 19.52 0.98
N LEU A 65 -6.95 18.66 1.14
CA LEU A 65 -7.06 17.45 1.96
C LEU A 65 -7.31 17.79 3.43
N HIS A 66 -6.57 18.75 3.99
CA HIS A 66 -6.78 19.21 5.37
C HIS A 66 -8.23 19.68 5.60
N ARG A 67 -8.74 20.57 4.72
CA ARG A 67 -10.11 21.07 4.78
C ARG A 67 -11.15 19.95 4.64
N LEU A 68 -10.89 18.98 3.75
CA LEU A 68 -11.78 17.85 3.53
C LEU A 68 -11.81 16.92 4.75
N LEU A 69 -10.66 16.60 5.32
CA LEU A 69 -10.54 15.67 6.46
C LEU A 69 -11.16 16.25 7.74
N LEU A 70 -11.11 17.55 7.95
CA LEU A 70 -11.78 18.22 9.08
C LEU A 70 -13.31 18.01 9.11
N LYS A 71 -13.94 17.58 8.02
CA LYS A 71 -15.36 17.18 8.00
C LYS A 71 -15.61 15.82 8.66
N PHE A 72 -14.57 15.03 8.89
CA PHE A 72 -14.63 13.68 9.43
C PHE A 72 -14.07 13.56 10.85
N GLY A 73 -13.37 14.58 11.35
CA GLY A 73 -12.76 14.57 12.68
C GLY A 73 -11.75 15.70 12.88
N THR A 74 -10.80 15.49 13.77
CA THR A 74 -9.68 16.42 14.02
C THR A 74 -8.39 15.91 13.37
N ILE A 75 -7.51 16.84 13.00
CA ILE A 75 -6.15 16.50 12.57
C ILE A 75 -5.24 16.59 13.79
N ASP A 76 -4.72 15.45 14.22
CA ASP A 76 -3.89 15.33 15.41
C ASP A 76 -2.39 15.45 15.12
N ASP A 77 -1.98 15.13 13.88
CA ASP A 77 -0.61 15.31 13.42
C ASP A 77 -0.58 15.60 11.92
N GLU A 78 0.34 16.44 11.50
CA GLU A 78 0.51 16.79 10.09
C GLU A 78 1.94 17.21 9.77
N ALA A 79 2.41 16.89 8.55
CA ALA A 79 3.73 17.29 8.09
C ALA A 79 3.76 17.47 6.56
N MET A 80 4.39 18.55 6.11
CA MET A 80 4.87 18.68 4.74
C MET A 80 6.36 18.32 4.71
N LYS A 81 6.71 17.27 3.97
CA LYS A 81 8.07 16.77 3.81
C LYS A 81 8.55 16.99 2.38
N PHE A 82 9.86 16.88 2.16
CA PHE A 82 10.44 17.04 0.83
C PHE A 82 9.80 16.09 -0.22
N TYR A 83 9.53 14.85 0.16
CA TYR A 83 8.96 13.82 -0.73
C TYR A 83 7.46 13.55 -0.51
N GLY A 84 6.71 14.48 0.08
CA GLY A 84 5.29 14.31 0.24
C GLY A 84 4.70 15.01 1.45
N LEU A 85 3.46 14.66 1.77
CA LEU A 85 2.74 15.18 2.92
C LEU A 85 2.07 14.05 3.71
N ILE A 86 1.85 14.30 4.99
CA ILE A 86 1.16 13.39 5.91
C ILE A 86 0.12 14.20 6.67
N LEU A 87 -1.07 13.63 6.82
CA LEU A 87 -2.15 14.10 7.68
C LEU A 87 -2.65 12.91 8.50
N VAL A 88 -2.81 13.09 9.81
CA VAL A 88 -3.29 12.05 10.72
C VAL A 88 -4.63 12.48 11.28
N LEU A 89 -5.68 11.81 10.83
CA LEU A 89 -7.06 12.07 11.22
C LEU A 89 -7.45 11.24 12.44
N ASN A 90 -7.99 11.90 13.45
CA ASN A 90 -8.70 11.33 14.58
C ASN A 90 -10.21 11.52 14.37
N TYR A 91 -10.92 10.43 14.12
CA TYR A 91 -12.37 10.44 13.86
C TYR A 91 -13.19 9.91 15.06
N GLY A 92 -12.58 9.68 16.21
CA GLY A 92 -13.29 9.27 17.42
C GLY A 92 -12.37 8.84 18.54
N LYS A 93 -12.85 9.01 19.77
CA LYS A 93 -12.17 8.59 21.00
C LYS A 93 -11.98 7.06 20.98
N ASP A 94 -10.79 6.61 21.36
CA ASP A 94 -10.38 5.19 21.44
C ASP A 94 -10.35 4.46 20.07
N GLU A 95 -10.50 5.19 18.96
CA GLU A 95 -10.34 4.64 17.63
C GLU A 95 -8.90 4.74 17.11
N ARG A 96 -8.56 3.89 16.17
CA ARG A 96 -7.27 3.99 15.49
C ARG A 96 -7.26 5.21 14.57
N MET A 97 -6.27 6.05 14.72
CA MET A 97 -6.05 7.18 13.82
C MET A 97 -5.87 6.70 12.38
N LEU A 98 -6.36 7.49 11.42
CA LEU A 98 -6.25 7.24 10.01
C LEU A 98 -5.19 8.15 9.41
N LYS A 99 -4.09 7.57 8.95
CA LYS A 99 -3.04 8.31 8.28
C LYS A 99 -3.35 8.45 6.79
N VAL A 100 -3.24 9.66 6.27
CA VAL A 100 -3.27 9.99 4.84
C VAL A 100 -1.88 10.44 4.43
N GLU A 101 -1.23 9.67 3.57
CA GLU A 101 0.10 9.95 3.03
C GLU A 101 0.02 10.19 1.54
N VAL A 102 0.60 11.29 1.06
CA VAL A 102 0.70 11.61 -0.36
C VAL A 102 2.17 11.76 -0.71
N SER A 103 2.66 10.90 -1.60
CA SER A 103 4.03 10.93 -2.09
C SER A 103 4.12 11.73 -3.39
N ASN A 104 5.11 12.62 -3.48
CA ASN A 104 5.46 13.34 -4.72
C ASN A 104 6.70 12.77 -5.41
N ARG A 105 7.14 11.55 -5.05
CA ARG A 105 8.24 10.87 -5.74
C ARG A 105 7.77 10.42 -7.13
N GLU A 106 8.57 10.73 -8.12
CA GLU A 106 8.29 10.38 -9.50
C GLU A 106 8.90 9.03 -9.85
N TYR A 107 8.05 8.14 -10.37
CA TYR A 107 8.42 6.85 -10.94
C TYR A 107 7.58 6.62 -12.20
N PRO A 108 7.96 5.73 -13.11
CA PRO A 108 7.18 5.40 -14.31
C PRO A 108 5.94 4.57 -13.92
N ASN A 109 5.04 5.19 -13.15
CA ASN A 109 3.84 4.56 -12.65
C ASN A 109 2.71 4.61 -13.67
N HIS A 110 1.96 3.51 -13.77
CA HIS A 110 0.74 3.39 -14.55
C HIS A 110 -0.49 3.37 -13.65
N TYR A 111 -1.59 3.89 -14.18
CA TYR A 111 -2.83 4.03 -13.43
C TYR A 111 -4.00 3.53 -14.27
N GLU A 112 -5.00 3.01 -13.58
CA GLU A 112 -6.28 2.60 -14.15
C GLU A 112 -7.43 3.25 -13.38
N ILE A 113 -8.63 3.27 -13.99
CA ILE A 113 -9.84 3.73 -13.32
C ILE A 113 -10.59 2.51 -12.79
N ARG A 114 -10.92 2.56 -11.49
CA ARG A 114 -11.76 1.60 -10.81
C ARG A 114 -12.98 2.29 -10.22
N SER A 115 -14.15 1.67 -10.28
CA SER A 115 -15.35 2.24 -9.70
C SER A 115 -15.62 1.72 -8.29
N LEU A 116 -15.91 2.61 -7.35
CA LEU A 116 -16.35 2.27 -6.00
C LEU A 116 -17.61 3.07 -5.68
N LEU A 117 -18.73 2.38 -5.47
CA LEU A 117 -20.03 3.01 -5.16
C LEU A 117 -20.40 4.17 -6.11
N GLY A 118 -20.20 3.94 -7.42
CA GLY A 118 -20.49 4.94 -8.46
C GLY A 118 -19.51 6.11 -8.55
N THR A 119 -18.36 6.02 -7.90
CA THR A 119 -17.28 7.02 -7.98
C THR A 119 -16.08 6.41 -8.67
N ASP A 120 -15.56 7.07 -9.69
CA ASP A 120 -14.35 6.66 -10.41
C ASP A 120 -13.11 7.07 -9.61
N ILE A 121 -12.25 6.09 -9.34
CA ILE A 121 -11.05 6.23 -8.55
C ILE A 121 -9.85 5.86 -9.43
N ARG A 122 -8.90 6.78 -9.57
CA ARG A 122 -7.63 6.50 -10.22
C ARG A 122 -6.76 5.68 -9.27
N VAL A 123 -6.44 4.45 -9.68
CA VAL A 123 -5.70 3.47 -8.89
C VAL A 123 -4.40 3.12 -9.60
N MET A 124 -3.31 2.95 -8.87
CA MET A 124 -2.06 2.43 -9.42
C MET A 124 -2.26 0.98 -9.87
N THR A 125 -1.66 0.60 -11.00
CA THR A 125 -1.76 -0.78 -11.53
C THR A 125 -1.10 -1.81 -10.61
N LEU A 126 -1.55 -3.06 -10.68
CA LEU A 126 -0.98 -4.15 -9.87
C LEU A 126 0.53 -4.37 -10.11
N PRO A 127 1.04 -4.35 -11.36
CA PRO A 127 2.48 -4.50 -11.60
C PRO A 127 3.32 -3.44 -10.92
N ASP A 128 2.86 -2.19 -10.92
CA ASP A 128 3.55 -1.08 -10.27
C ASP A 128 3.47 -1.18 -8.75
N MET A 129 2.30 -1.53 -8.21
CA MET A 129 2.16 -1.77 -6.77
C MET A 129 3.04 -2.92 -6.29
N PHE A 130 3.17 -4.00 -7.08
CA PHE A 130 4.08 -5.10 -6.74
C PHE A 130 5.54 -4.63 -6.74
N ALA A 131 5.98 -3.87 -7.74
CA ALA A 131 7.33 -3.32 -7.80
C ALA A 131 7.63 -2.45 -6.57
N HIS A 132 6.72 -1.55 -6.20
CA HIS A 132 6.88 -0.74 -4.99
C HIS A 132 6.90 -1.56 -3.70
N LYS A 133 6.12 -2.64 -3.60
CA LYS A 133 6.10 -3.51 -2.42
C LYS A 133 7.33 -4.39 -2.33
N LEU A 134 7.84 -4.89 -3.44
CA LEU A 134 9.10 -5.63 -3.47
C LEU A 134 10.28 -4.73 -3.04
N CYS A 135 10.34 -3.49 -3.56
CA CYS A 135 11.35 -2.52 -3.14
C CYS A 135 11.25 -2.19 -1.65
N ALA A 136 10.04 -1.94 -1.13
CA ALA A 136 9.83 -1.67 0.29
C ALA A 136 10.25 -2.85 1.17
N LEU A 137 9.99 -4.08 0.74
CA LEU A 137 10.43 -5.30 1.44
C LEU A 137 11.95 -5.34 1.59
N GLY A 138 12.69 -5.05 0.51
CA GLY A 138 14.15 -5.05 0.57
C GLY A 138 14.76 -3.88 1.35
N GLU A 139 14.06 -2.72 1.40
CA GLU A 139 14.52 -1.52 2.11
C GLU A 139 14.36 -1.61 3.62
N ARG A 140 13.23 -2.15 4.12
CA ARG A 140 12.86 -2.04 5.55
C ARG A 140 12.38 -3.33 6.21
N ILE A 141 12.04 -4.34 5.47
CA ILE A 141 11.46 -5.63 5.87
C ILE A 141 10.50 -5.55 7.08
N THR A 142 9.21 -5.37 6.81
CA THR A 142 8.16 -5.39 7.84
C THR A 142 7.23 -6.59 7.66
N PRO A 143 6.49 -7.04 8.71
CA PRO A 143 5.50 -8.10 8.59
C PRO A 143 4.46 -7.87 7.48
N ARG A 144 4.02 -6.62 7.30
CA ARG A 144 3.05 -6.27 6.25
C ARG A 144 3.67 -6.32 4.86
N ASP A 145 4.93 -5.91 4.70
CA ASP A 145 5.60 -5.96 3.39
C ASP A 145 5.85 -7.42 2.96
N ILE A 146 6.21 -8.32 3.91
CA ILE A 146 6.32 -9.76 3.63
C ILE A 146 4.97 -10.33 3.16
N TYR A 147 3.87 -9.99 3.86
CA TYR A 147 2.54 -10.46 3.50
C TYR A 147 2.09 -9.93 2.14
N ASP A 148 2.31 -8.64 1.86
CA ASP A 148 1.92 -8.04 0.59
C ASP A 148 2.68 -8.65 -0.58
N VAL A 149 3.99 -8.88 -0.45
CA VAL A 149 4.79 -9.55 -1.48
C VAL A 149 4.34 -11.00 -1.66
N TRP A 150 4.12 -11.76 -0.58
CA TRP A 150 3.53 -13.10 -0.67
C TRP A 150 2.21 -13.09 -1.44
N PHE A 151 1.31 -12.15 -1.15
CA PHE A 151 0.04 -11.99 -1.86
C PHE A 151 0.22 -11.81 -3.37
N PHE A 152 1.14 -10.96 -3.82
CA PHE A 152 1.42 -10.77 -5.24
C PHE A 152 1.98 -12.04 -5.90
N LEU A 153 2.87 -12.75 -5.21
CA LEU A 153 3.44 -14.02 -5.69
C LEU A 153 2.37 -15.10 -5.82
N GLN A 154 1.46 -15.23 -4.85
CA GLN A 154 0.34 -16.18 -4.91
C GLN A 154 -0.63 -15.86 -6.07
N LYS A 155 -0.86 -14.60 -6.37
CA LYS A 155 -1.66 -14.14 -7.52
C LYS A 155 -0.92 -14.23 -8.86
N ARG A 156 0.36 -14.62 -8.87
CA ARG A 156 1.22 -14.62 -10.07
C ARG A 156 1.16 -13.28 -10.80
N THR A 157 1.24 -12.20 -10.04
CA THR A 157 1.18 -10.84 -10.59
C THR A 157 2.46 -10.52 -11.35
N ALA A 158 2.32 -9.92 -12.54
CA ALA A 158 3.47 -9.35 -13.25
C ALA A 158 4.05 -8.15 -12.49
N ILE A 159 5.34 -7.87 -12.68
CA ILE A 159 6.04 -6.77 -12.01
C ILE A 159 6.55 -5.77 -13.03
N ASN A 160 6.46 -4.47 -12.71
CA ASN A 160 7.10 -3.42 -13.48
C ASN A 160 8.61 -3.36 -13.17
N GLU A 161 9.43 -3.87 -14.10
CA GLU A 161 10.89 -3.94 -13.91
C GLU A 161 11.56 -2.57 -13.91
N GLU A 162 10.99 -1.59 -14.62
CA GLU A 162 11.55 -0.25 -14.70
C GLU A 162 11.54 0.44 -13.33
N ILE A 163 10.45 0.29 -12.58
CA ILE A 163 10.35 0.80 -11.20
C ILE A 163 11.40 0.14 -10.30
N VAL A 164 11.57 -1.18 -10.38
CA VAL A 164 12.58 -1.89 -9.58
C VAL A 164 13.97 -1.37 -9.92
N ARG A 165 14.31 -1.30 -11.21
CA ARG A 165 15.61 -0.81 -11.70
C ARG A 165 15.87 0.63 -11.24
N MET A 166 14.88 1.53 -11.38
CA MET A 166 15.02 2.93 -10.99
C MET A 166 15.23 3.11 -9.49
N ARG A 167 14.59 2.27 -8.65
CA ARG A 167 14.69 2.37 -7.19
C ARG A 167 15.93 1.71 -6.60
N THR A 168 16.42 0.64 -7.22
CA THR A 168 17.41 -0.25 -6.61
C THR A 168 18.72 -0.34 -7.40
N ASN A 169 18.70 0.09 -8.67
CA ASN A 169 19.77 -0.11 -9.64
C ASN A 169 20.12 -1.60 -9.89
N MET A 170 19.14 -2.50 -9.67
CA MET A 170 19.27 -3.94 -9.86
C MET A 170 18.19 -4.44 -10.81
N SER A 171 18.42 -5.60 -11.43
CA SER A 171 17.36 -6.35 -12.11
C SER A 171 16.33 -6.90 -11.13
N VAL A 172 15.14 -7.25 -11.63
CA VAL A 172 14.09 -7.90 -10.81
C VAL A 172 14.60 -9.20 -10.19
N SER A 173 15.33 -10.02 -10.99
CA SER A 173 15.88 -11.29 -10.53
C SER A 173 16.86 -11.12 -9.37
N GLU A 174 17.83 -10.23 -9.52
CA GLU A 174 18.82 -9.97 -8.47
C GLU A 174 18.18 -9.44 -7.19
N TYR A 175 17.26 -8.48 -7.35
CA TYR A 175 16.61 -7.88 -6.19
C TYR A 175 15.63 -8.83 -5.47
N ALA A 176 14.88 -9.65 -6.22
CA ALA A 176 14.01 -10.68 -5.66
C ALA A 176 14.82 -11.74 -4.89
N GLN A 177 16.00 -12.14 -5.40
CA GLN A 177 16.92 -13.05 -4.70
C GLN A 177 17.43 -12.42 -3.40
N GLN A 178 17.79 -11.14 -3.41
CA GLN A 178 18.18 -10.41 -2.21
C GLN A 178 17.04 -10.36 -1.18
N CYS A 179 15.82 -10.09 -1.63
CA CYS A 179 14.63 -10.11 -0.78
C CYS A 179 14.37 -11.50 -0.18
N ALA A 180 14.53 -12.58 -0.97
CA ALA A 180 14.37 -13.95 -0.50
C ALA A 180 15.32 -14.26 0.67
N ASN A 181 16.59 -13.88 0.55
CA ASN A 181 17.59 -14.06 1.61
C ASN A 181 17.19 -13.31 2.89
N LYS A 182 16.80 -12.04 2.77
CA LYS A 182 16.32 -11.23 3.92
C LYS A 182 15.08 -11.82 4.58
N VAL A 183 14.11 -12.30 3.80
CA VAL A 183 12.90 -12.94 4.33
C VAL A 183 13.23 -14.21 5.07
N ARG A 184 14.17 -15.03 4.57
CA ARG A 184 14.59 -16.29 5.22
C ARG A 184 15.16 -16.09 6.62
N GLU A 185 15.84 -14.97 6.84
CA GLU A 185 16.41 -14.60 8.13
C GLU A 185 15.38 -13.96 9.08
N TYR A 186 14.18 -13.63 8.60
CA TYR A 186 13.17 -12.95 9.39
C TYR A 186 12.49 -13.89 10.39
N SER A 187 12.21 -13.39 11.59
CA SER A 187 11.59 -14.19 12.66
C SER A 187 10.10 -14.43 12.40
N SER A 188 9.68 -15.70 12.32
CA SER A 188 8.27 -16.09 12.22
C SER A 188 7.42 -15.56 13.39
N ARG A 189 8.00 -15.47 14.59
CA ARG A 189 7.33 -14.92 15.77
C ARG A 189 7.03 -13.42 15.59
N ILE A 190 8.00 -12.65 15.12
CA ILE A 190 7.86 -11.21 14.87
C ILE A 190 6.84 -10.98 13.74
N LEU A 191 6.90 -11.80 12.68
CA LEU A 191 5.91 -11.76 11.60
C LEU A 191 4.49 -11.87 12.15
N MET A 192 4.22 -12.89 12.95
CA MET A 192 2.89 -13.15 13.50
C MET A 192 2.41 -12.09 14.48
N GLN A 193 3.30 -11.53 15.30
CA GLN A 193 2.95 -10.40 16.19
C GLN A 193 2.58 -9.15 15.41
N GLY A 194 3.24 -8.88 14.28
CA GLY A 194 3.02 -7.65 13.51
C GLY A 194 1.85 -7.68 12.52
N ILE A 195 1.29 -8.88 12.23
CA ILE A 195 0.22 -9.04 11.22
C ILE A 195 -1.06 -9.64 11.81
N GLY A 196 -1.00 -10.30 12.98
CA GLY A 196 -2.11 -11.04 13.56
C GLY A 196 -3.42 -10.25 13.69
N ASP A 197 -3.32 -8.99 14.13
CA ASP A 197 -4.47 -8.12 14.36
C ASP A 197 -5.15 -7.61 13.08
N VAL A 198 -4.50 -7.77 11.93
CA VAL A 198 -5.01 -7.28 10.63
C VAL A 198 -5.44 -8.41 9.68
N LEU A 199 -5.37 -9.67 10.11
CA LEU A 199 -5.83 -10.81 9.33
C LEU A 199 -7.35 -10.93 9.37
N MET A 200 -8.00 -10.93 8.19
CA MET A 200 -9.46 -10.81 8.09
C MET A 200 -10.21 -12.14 7.92
N ASP A 201 -9.57 -13.17 7.39
CA ASP A 201 -10.24 -14.42 6.98
C ASP A 201 -9.42 -15.68 7.26
N ASN A 202 -9.99 -16.85 6.90
CA ASN A 202 -9.32 -18.13 7.06
C ASN A 202 -8.10 -18.30 6.16
N GLN A 203 -8.03 -17.63 5.00
CA GLN A 203 -6.84 -17.69 4.12
C GLN A 203 -5.67 -16.96 4.75
N SER A 204 -5.92 -15.79 5.33
CA SER A 204 -4.93 -15.03 6.09
C SER A 204 -4.43 -15.80 7.29
N LYS A 205 -5.34 -16.48 8.02
CA LYS A 205 -4.99 -17.37 9.13
C LYS A 205 -4.22 -18.61 8.66
N ASN A 206 -4.52 -19.11 7.45
CA ASN A 206 -3.79 -20.22 6.84
C ASN A 206 -2.36 -19.79 6.45
N PHE A 207 -2.13 -18.54 6.06
CA PHE A 207 -0.77 -18.00 5.90
C PHE A 207 0.08 -18.22 7.16
N ALA A 208 -0.49 -17.93 8.31
CA ALA A 208 0.18 -18.13 9.60
C ALA A 208 0.53 -19.61 9.88
N ARG A 209 -0.32 -20.55 9.44
CA ARG A 209 -0.14 -22.00 9.68
C ARG A 209 0.83 -22.68 8.73
N LYS A 210 1.09 -22.11 7.55
CA LYS A 210 1.88 -22.70 6.46
C LYS A 210 3.37 -22.34 6.47
N GLN A 211 3.94 -21.99 7.62
CA GLN A 211 5.34 -21.56 7.68
C GLN A 211 5.65 -20.41 6.70
N PRO A 212 5.06 -19.23 6.90
CA PRO A 212 5.03 -18.16 5.90
C PRO A 212 6.42 -17.65 5.49
N ILE A 213 7.42 -17.75 6.35
CA ILE A 213 8.80 -17.32 6.03
C ILE A 213 9.44 -18.23 4.98
N PRO A 214 9.55 -19.57 5.17
CA PRO A 214 10.09 -20.46 4.14
C PRO A 214 9.27 -20.42 2.84
N GLU A 215 7.94 -20.40 2.94
CA GLU A 215 7.07 -20.33 1.75
C GLU A 215 7.31 -19.07 0.93
N THR A 216 7.35 -17.89 1.58
CA THR A 216 7.58 -16.61 0.88
C THR A 216 8.99 -16.54 0.31
N ALA A 217 10.01 -16.99 1.05
CA ALA A 217 11.38 -17.01 0.58
C ALA A 217 11.54 -17.91 -0.66
N SER A 218 10.97 -19.13 -0.63
CA SER A 218 11.02 -20.06 -1.78
C SER A 218 10.23 -19.54 -2.98
N ALA A 219 9.09 -18.88 -2.76
CA ALA A 219 8.31 -18.25 -3.83
C ALA A 219 9.09 -17.07 -4.47
N LEU A 220 9.82 -16.28 -3.68
CA LEU A 220 10.70 -15.23 -4.18
C LEU A 220 11.87 -15.79 -4.99
N GLU A 221 12.49 -16.90 -4.58
CA GLU A 221 13.56 -17.56 -5.34
C GLU A 221 13.06 -18.09 -6.68
N LEU A 222 11.88 -18.72 -6.69
CA LEU A 222 11.26 -19.15 -7.93
C LEU A 222 10.95 -17.96 -8.85
N PHE A 223 10.41 -16.89 -8.29
CA PHE A 223 10.15 -15.64 -9.02
C PHE A 223 11.44 -14.98 -9.52
N ALA A 224 12.53 -15.00 -8.75
CA ALA A 224 13.83 -14.50 -9.17
C ALA A 224 14.40 -15.26 -10.39
N THR A 225 14.12 -16.57 -10.46
CA THR A 225 14.55 -17.41 -11.59
C THR A 225 13.70 -17.16 -12.84
N TYR A 226 12.40 -16.95 -12.67
CA TYR A 226 11.43 -16.78 -13.77
C TYR A 226 10.47 -15.60 -13.45
N PRO A 227 10.97 -14.34 -13.51
CA PRO A 227 10.12 -13.19 -13.20
C PRO A 227 9.06 -13.00 -14.28
N LEU A 228 7.83 -12.74 -13.88
CA LEU A 228 6.76 -12.34 -14.76
C LEU A 228 6.81 -10.81 -14.90
N LEU A 229 7.33 -10.33 -16.01
CA LEU A 229 7.49 -8.89 -16.30
C LEU A 229 6.22 -8.34 -16.97
N ALA A 230 5.89 -7.05 -16.68
CA ALA A 230 4.75 -6.32 -17.25
C ALA A 230 5.21 -5.37 -18.34
#